data_88c214d11966068f15565d1cda145263
#
_entry.id   88c214d11966068f15565d1cda145263
#
_cell.length_a   1.000
_cell.length_b   1.000
_cell.length_c   1.000
_cell.angle_alpha   90.00
_cell.angle_beta   90.00
_cell.angle_gamma   90.00
#
_symmetry.space_group_name_H-M   'P 1'
#
loop_
_entity.id
_entity.type
_entity.pdbx_description
1 polymer ?
#
loop_
_entity_poly.entity_id
_entity_poly.type
_entity_poly.pdbx_seq_one_letter_code
_entity_poly.pdbx_strand_id
1 'polypeptide(L)'
;MEQRLFILLIFTGFIPLILSISRQYYLIQQGKTWSDAQAYCRATYTDLAIIDSNDNMVRLQNEAQKQQFSSSAWIGLYNPINSWRWSMGNEPLGTTWWEPSQPNNVGGHDECGANSPWGWYDLDCTSLLPSVCFDDSYTGNQSYIYITTNLTWQEAQTYCRQHHTDLASSRDATEESVIQGLNSDWTWFGLFRDSWKWTDQTSFSTISWMSGKPDNADCDDNCGYINNRLLMLSAQT
;
A
#
# COMPACT_ATOMS: atom_id res chain seq x y z
N MET A 1 -37.87 -2.92 57.23
CA MET A 1 -36.78 -2.02 56.82
C MET A 1 -35.78 -2.85 56.00
N GLU A 2 -35.88 -2.80 54.69
CA GLU A 2 -34.95 -3.48 53.79
C GLU A 2 -33.73 -2.60 53.58
N GLN A 3 -32.57 -3.08 53.99
CA GLN A 3 -31.28 -2.45 53.65
C GLN A 3 -30.90 -2.82 52.23
N ARG A 4 -30.97 -1.83 51.31
CA ARG A 4 -30.41 -1.99 49.96
C ARG A 4 -28.90 -1.80 50.03
N LEU A 5 -28.18 -2.89 49.79
CA LEU A 5 -26.72 -2.92 49.65
C LEU A 5 -26.34 -2.36 48.30
N PHE A 6 -25.76 -1.16 48.24
CA PHE A 6 -25.15 -0.61 47.00
C PHE A 6 -23.75 -1.18 46.86
N ILE A 7 -23.56 -2.08 45.89
CA ILE A 7 -22.24 -2.55 45.47
C ILE A 7 -21.66 -1.50 44.53
N LEU A 8 -20.68 -0.75 45.03
CA LEU A 8 -19.86 0.17 44.22
C LEU A 8 -18.84 -0.69 43.47
N LEU A 9 -19.09 -0.95 42.16
CA LEU A 9 -18.09 -1.52 41.27
C LEU A 9 -17.06 -0.43 40.92
N ILE A 10 -15.95 -0.43 41.64
CA ILE A 10 -14.78 0.37 41.27
C ILE A 10 -14.14 -0.34 40.07
N PHE A 11 -14.41 0.17 38.85
CA PHE A 11 -13.65 -0.16 37.68
C PHE A 11 -12.25 0.46 37.86
N THR A 12 -11.30 -0.27 38.44
CA THR A 12 -9.91 0.03 38.30
C THR A 12 -9.55 -0.28 36.84
N GLY A 13 -9.66 0.73 35.98
CA GLY A 13 -9.16 0.66 34.63
C GLY A 13 -7.66 0.34 34.69
N PHE A 14 -7.32 -0.91 34.46
CA PHE A 14 -5.97 -1.25 34.02
C PHE A 14 -5.76 -0.55 32.68
N ILE A 15 -5.21 0.66 32.72
CA ILE A 15 -4.55 1.23 31.54
C ILE A 15 -3.30 0.38 31.39
N PRO A 16 -3.19 -0.47 30.36
CA PRO A 16 -1.91 -1.11 30.09
C PRO A 16 -0.93 0.02 29.87
N LEU A 17 0.05 0.16 30.76
CA LEU A 17 1.25 0.92 30.47
C LEU A 17 1.88 0.23 29.26
N ILE A 18 1.55 0.72 28.07
CA ILE A 18 2.28 0.40 26.86
C ILE A 18 3.65 1.04 27.08
N LEU A 19 4.54 0.29 27.71
CA LEU A 19 5.96 0.60 27.69
C LEU A 19 6.34 0.59 26.22
N SER A 20 6.46 1.76 25.64
CA SER A 20 7.03 1.93 24.31
C SER A 20 8.43 1.32 24.35
N ILE A 21 8.55 0.08 23.87
CA ILE A 21 9.85 -0.57 23.75
C ILE A 21 10.62 0.23 22.72
N SER A 22 11.58 0.98 23.21
CA SER A 22 12.45 1.81 22.39
C SER A 22 13.20 0.93 21.39
N ARG A 23 13.01 1.15 20.09
CA ARG A 23 13.74 0.43 19.04
C ARG A 23 15.23 0.74 19.13
N GLN A 24 16.06 -0.31 19.01
CA GLN A 24 17.52 -0.21 18.87
C GLN A 24 17.90 -0.53 17.43
N TYR A 25 18.81 0.25 16.88
CA TYR A 25 19.28 0.11 15.51
C TYR A 25 20.71 -0.37 15.48
N TYR A 26 21.01 -1.25 14.54
CA TYR A 26 22.33 -1.80 14.30
C TYR A 26 22.69 -1.63 12.83
N LEU A 27 23.80 -0.99 12.53
CA LEU A 27 24.30 -0.85 11.18
C LEU A 27 25.14 -2.08 10.79
N ILE A 28 24.71 -2.77 9.75
CA ILE A 28 25.41 -3.91 9.17
C ILE A 28 26.13 -3.44 7.92
N GLN A 29 27.45 -3.38 7.95
CA GLN A 29 28.28 -2.84 6.87
C GLN A 29 28.65 -3.88 5.80
N GLN A 30 28.06 -5.07 5.84
CA GLN A 30 28.23 -6.09 4.82
C GLN A 30 27.20 -5.89 3.70
N GLY A 31 27.67 -5.66 2.47
CA GLY A 31 26.78 -5.50 1.32
C GLY A 31 25.93 -6.76 1.07
N LYS A 32 24.64 -6.56 0.87
CA LYS A 32 23.63 -7.61 0.63
C LYS A 32 22.55 -7.06 -0.31
N THR A 33 21.83 -7.94 -0.98
CA THR A 33 20.52 -7.59 -1.58
C THR A 33 19.54 -7.27 -0.47
N TRP A 34 18.43 -6.60 -0.78
CA TRP A 34 17.42 -6.28 0.23
C TRP A 34 16.85 -7.54 0.89
N SER A 35 16.52 -8.57 0.10
CA SER A 35 16.01 -9.85 0.59
C SER A 35 17.00 -10.60 1.49
N ASP A 36 18.29 -10.61 1.13
CA ASP A 36 19.34 -11.20 1.95
C ASP A 36 19.57 -10.41 3.24
N ALA A 37 19.47 -9.08 3.16
CA ALA A 37 19.56 -8.21 4.33
C ALA A 37 18.39 -8.46 5.29
N GLN A 38 17.18 -8.60 4.77
CA GLN A 38 16.01 -8.96 5.58
C GLN A 38 16.16 -10.32 6.23
N ALA A 39 16.56 -11.35 5.46
CA ALA A 39 16.78 -12.69 5.99
C ALA A 39 17.85 -12.70 7.10
N TYR A 40 18.94 -11.97 6.92
CA TYR A 40 19.98 -11.81 7.93
C TYR A 40 19.46 -11.12 9.19
N CYS A 41 18.73 -10.00 9.03
CA CYS A 41 18.18 -9.25 10.17
C CYS A 41 17.15 -10.09 10.95
N ARG A 42 16.31 -10.88 10.27
CA ARG A 42 15.37 -11.79 10.94
C ARG A 42 16.03 -12.94 11.66
N ALA A 43 17.17 -13.40 11.17
CA ALA A 43 17.93 -14.46 11.80
C ALA A 43 18.74 -13.97 13.04
N THR A 44 19.13 -12.71 13.07
CA THR A 44 20.08 -12.18 14.07
C THR A 44 19.42 -11.18 15.02
N TYR A 45 18.45 -10.44 14.53
CA TYR A 45 17.69 -9.37 15.22
C TYR A 45 16.18 -9.62 15.04
N THR A 46 15.38 -8.56 15.10
CA THR A 46 13.92 -8.67 14.86
C THR A 46 13.59 -8.61 13.37
N ASP A 47 14.05 -7.59 12.66
CA ASP A 47 13.85 -7.39 11.21
C ASP A 47 14.74 -6.23 10.72
N LEU A 48 14.64 -5.88 9.42
CA LEU A 48 15.18 -4.63 8.90
C LEU A 48 14.61 -3.42 9.65
N ALA A 49 15.39 -2.34 9.68
CA ALA A 49 15.03 -1.13 10.43
C ALA A 49 13.72 -0.52 9.95
N ILE A 50 12.78 -0.31 10.86
CA ILE A 50 11.52 0.42 10.65
C ILE A 50 11.65 1.81 11.25
N ILE A 51 11.32 2.84 10.48
CA ILE A 51 11.44 4.23 10.88
C ILE A 51 10.04 4.86 10.81
N ASP A 52 9.26 4.68 11.85
CA ASP A 52 7.85 5.08 11.93
C ASP A 52 7.63 6.40 12.68
N SER A 53 8.71 7.05 13.13
CA SER A 53 8.65 8.30 13.89
C SER A 53 9.95 9.09 13.75
N ASN A 54 9.87 10.40 14.03
CA ASN A 54 11.06 11.26 14.10
C ASN A 54 12.04 10.83 15.18
N ASP A 55 11.54 10.31 16.31
CA ASP A 55 12.41 9.80 17.39
C ASP A 55 13.21 8.59 16.91
N ASN A 56 12.61 7.70 16.15
CA ASN A 56 13.28 6.55 15.56
C ASN A 56 14.29 6.97 14.48
N MET A 57 13.97 8.01 13.70
CA MET A 57 14.96 8.60 12.78
C MET A 57 16.16 9.15 13.52
N VAL A 58 15.98 9.90 14.59
CA VAL A 58 17.09 10.44 15.42
C VAL A 58 17.96 9.33 16.02
N ARG A 59 17.36 8.23 16.48
CA ARG A 59 18.09 7.07 16.99
C ARG A 59 18.96 6.41 15.93
N LEU A 60 18.40 6.20 14.75
CA LEU A 60 19.11 5.66 13.60
C LEU A 60 20.26 6.60 13.17
N GLN A 61 20.02 7.91 13.16
CA GLN A 61 21.06 8.93 12.88
C GLN A 61 22.22 8.84 13.85
N ASN A 62 21.93 8.72 15.15
CA ASN A 62 22.96 8.60 16.18
C ASN A 62 23.78 7.33 15.99
N GLU A 63 23.15 6.22 15.62
CA GLU A 63 23.86 4.97 15.36
C GLU A 63 24.76 5.07 14.12
N ALA A 64 24.24 5.64 13.05
CA ALA A 64 24.99 5.89 11.81
C ALA A 64 26.23 6.79 12.07
N GLN A 65 26.08 7.85 12.85
CA GLN A 65 27.18 8.74 13.21
C GLN A 65 28.27 8.04 14.04
N LYS A 66 27.88 7.22 15.03
CA LYS A 66 28.84 6.44 15.83
C LYS A 66 29.72 5.54 14.97
N GLN A 67 29.16 4.99 13.90
CA GLN A 67 29.86 4.08 13.01
C GLN A 67 30.47 4.77 11.78
N GLN A 68 30.46 6.11 11.72
CA GLN A 68 30.97 6.91 10.61
C GLN A 68 30.37 6.47 9.25
N PHE A 69 29.04 6.24 9.22
CA PHE A 69 28.35 5.79 8.04
C PHE A 69 28.46 6.77 6.88
N SER A 70 28.93 6.29 5.72
CA SER A 70 29.22 7.13 4.55
C SER A 70 28.67 6.57 3.23
N SER A 71 27.78 5.58 3.31
CA SER A 71 27.24 4.89 2.14
C SER A 71 25.69 4.88 2.15
N SER A 72 25.09 3.84 1.63
CA SER A 72 23.65 3.58 1.65
C SER A 72 23.37 2.30 2.44
N ALA A 73 22.22 2.23 3.12
CA ALA A 73 21.79 1.06 3.87
C ALA A 73 20.31 0.76 3.64
N TRP A 74 20.00 -0.49 3.41
CA TRP A 74 18.65 -0.99 3.33
C TRP A 74 17.89 -0.78 4.63
N ILE A 75 16.60 -0.46 4.50
CA ILE A 75 15.65 -0.40 5.61
C ILE A 75 14.45 -1.29 5.31
N GLY A 76 13.59 -1.50 6.28
CA GLY A 76 12.42 -2.37 6.16
C GLY A 76 11.25 -1.80 5.35
N LEU A 77 11.49 -0.82 4.51
CA LEU A 77 10.48 -0.22 3.63
C LEU A 77 10.48 -0.93 2.27
N TYR A 78 9.30 -1.32 1.78
CA TYR A 78 9.17 -1.98 0.48
C TYR A 78 7.81 -1.66 -0.15
N ASN A 79 7.75 -1.77 -1.48
CA ASN A 79 6.54 -1.63 -2.26
C ASN A 79 6.09 -3.00 -2.77
N PRO A 80 4.94 -3.55 -2.30
CA PRO A 80 4.47 -4.88 -2.70
C PRO A 80 3.78 -4.84 -4.08
N ILE A 81 4.53 -4.58 -5.13
CA ILE A 81 4.02 -4.34 -6.51
C ILE A 81 3.17 -5.49 -7.06
N ASN A 82 3.29 -6.71 -6.52
CA ASN A 82 2.53 -7.87 -6.94
C ASN A 82 1.31 -8.16 -6.04
N SER A 83 0.93 -7.25 -5.14
CA SER A 83 -0.18 -7.44 -4.20
C SER A 83 -1.54 -7.02 -4.75
N TRP A 84 -1.73 -7.06 -6.08
CA TRP A 84 -2.98 -6.71 -6.73
C TRP A 84 -4.14 -7.58 -6.26
N ARG A 85 -5.28 -6.94 -5.98
CA ARG A 85 -6.49 -7.59 -5.50
C ARG A 85 -7.73 -6.78 -5.84
N TRP A 86 -8.88 -7.39 -5.70
CA TRP A 86 -10.17 -6.78 -5.94
C TRP A 86 -10.69 -6.04 -4.69
N SER A 87 -11.30 -4.87 -4.89
CA SER A 87 -12.01 -4.10 -3.86
C SER A 87 -13.13 -4.91 -3.22
N MET A 88 -13.92 -5.58 -4.04
CA MET A 88 -14.97 -6.47 -3.59
C MET A 88 -14.37 -7.77 -3.04
N GLY A 89 -14.62 -8.03 -1.77
CA GLY A 89 -14.14 -9.26 -1.10
C GLY A 89 -12.66 -9.30 -0.78
N ASN A 90 -11.85 -8.34 -1.21
CA ASN A 90 -10.39 -8.34 -1.05
C ASN A 90 -9.72 -9.60 -1.64
N GLU A 91 -10.31 -10.15 -2.70
CA GLU A 91 -9.83 -11.38 -3.35
C GLU A 91 -8.55 -11.10 -4.15
N PRO A 92 -7.57 -12.03 -4.14
CA PRO A 92 -6.34 -11.86 -4.90
C PRO A 92 -6.63 -11.86 -6.41
N LEU A 93 -5.76 -11.17 -7.16
CA LEU A 93 -5.83 -11.13 -8.61
C LEU A 93 -5.59 -12.52 -9.20
N GLY A 94 -6.49 -12.92 -10.11
CA GLY A 94 -6.39 -14.15 -10.90
C GLY A 94 -5.94 -13.88 -12.33
N THR A 95 -6.86 -14.02 -13.29
CA THR A 95 -6.62 -13.68 -14.69
C THR A 95 -6.43 -12.18 -14.87
N THR A 96 -5.56 -11.78 -15.80
CA THR A 96 -5.21 -10.39 -16.04
C THR A 96 -5.33 -10.02 -17.51
N TRP A 97 -5.66 -8.76 -17.78
CA TRP A 97 -5.72 -8.18 -19.13
C TRP A 97 -4.92 -6.86 -19.18
N TRP A 98 -3.72 -6.87 -18.57
CA TRP A 98 -2.82 -5.73 -18.64
C TRP A 98 -2.46 -5.41 -20.10
N GLU A 99 -2.38 -4.14 -20.42
CA GLU A 99 -1.73 -3.68 -21.66
C GLU A 99 -0.25 -4.17 -21.66
N PRO A 100 0.36 -4.49 -22.82
CA PRO A 100 1.68 -5.16 -22.88
C PRO A 100 2.82 -4.52 -22.10
N SER A 101 2.76 -3.23 -21.77
CA SER A 101 3.76 -2.53 -20.98
C SER A 101 3.35 -2.27 -19.52
N GLN A 102 2.24 -2.86 -19.08
CA GLN A 102 1.62 -2.65 -17.77
C GLN A 102 1.65 -3.91 -16.89
N PRO A 103 1.58 -3.79 -15.57
CA PRO A 103 1.69 -2.56 -14.79
C PRO A 103 3.13 -2.04 -14.77
N ASN A 104 3.32 -0.73 -14.84
CA ASN A 104 4.66 -0.13 -14.92
C ASN A 104 5.03 0.76 -13.72
N ASN A 105 4.07 1.03 -12.82
CA ASN A 105 4.28 1.80 -11.60
C ASN A 105 5.03 3.10 -11.81
N VAL A 106 4.65 3.89 -12.81
CA VAL A 106 5.31 5.16 -13.14
C VAL A 106 5.33 6.10 -11.93
N GLY A 107 6.49 6.62 -11.61
CA GLY A 107 6.65 7.48 -10.44
C GLY A 107 6.61 6.76 -9.09
N GLY A 108 6.43 5.44 -9.06
CA GLY A 108 6.50 4.62 -7.84
C GLY A 108 5.26 4.67 -6.95
N HIS A 109 4.12 5.15 -7.48
CA HIS A 109 2.87 5.34 -6.70
C HIS A 109 1.59 5.06 -7.50
N ASP A 110 1.68 4.22 -8.54
CA ASP A 110 0.50 3.76 -9.29
C ASP A 110 -0.07 2.50 -8.62
N GLU A 111 -0.97 2.68 -7.67
CA GLU A 111 -1.55 1.61 -6.87
C GLU A 111 -2.98 1.21 -7.28
N CYS A 112 -3.60 1.92 -8.23
CA CYS A 112 -4.97 1.68 -8.65
C CYS A 112 -5.07 1.27 -10.11
N GLY A 113 -5.93 0.27 -10.40
CA GLY A 113 -6.17 -0.21 -11.74
C GLY A 113 -7.23 0.59 -12.47
N ALA A 114 -6.96 0.93 -13.73
CA ALA A 114 -7.94 1.45 -14.67
C ALA A 114 -8.13 0.46 -15.82
N ASN A 115 -9.40 0.28 -16.23
CA ASN A 115 -9.76 -0.49 -17.42
C ASN A 115 -9.89 0.44 -18.62
N SER A 116 -9.46 -0.02 -19.78
CA SER A 116 -9.58 0.69 -21.05
C SER A 116 -9.88 -0.27 -22.21
N PRO A 117 -10.27 0.23 -23.40
CA PRO A 117 -10.43 -0.62 -24.58
C PRO A 117 -9.16 -1.36 -25.02
N TRP A 118 -7.99 -0.97 -24.55
CA TRP A 118 -6.69 -1.56 -24.93
C TRP A 118 -6.14 -2.53 -23.89
N GLY A 119 -6.74 -2.60 -22.70
CA GLY A 119 -6.28 -3.37 -21.54
C GLY A 119 -6.27 -2.58 -20.27
N TRP A 120 -5.67 -3.15 -19.23
CA TRP A 120 -5.57 -2.50 -17.93
C TRP A 120 -4.30 -1.69 -17.82
N TYR A 121 -4.41 -0.63 -17.02
CA TYR A 121 -3.30 0.26 -16.64
C TYR A 121 -3.27 0.43 -15.14
N ASP A 122 -2.08 0.52 -14.55
CA ASP A 122 -1.93 1.04 -13.20
C ASP A 122 -1.74 2.56 -13.27
N LEU A 123 -2.42 3.26 -12.35
CA LEU A 123 -2.42 4.71 -12.29
C LEU A 123 -2.37 5.19 -10.83
N ASP A 124 -1.95 6.44 -10.67
CA ASP A 124 -2.09 7.14 -9.39
C ASP A 124 -3.57 7.20 -9.00
N CYS A 125 -3.88 6.67 -7.81
CA CYS A 125 -5.25 6.61 -7.27
C CYS A 125 -5.93 7.98 -7.12
N THR A 126 -5.17 9.08 -7.16
CA THR A 126 -5.68 10.46 -7.12
C THR A 126 -6.13 10.99 -8.48
N SER A 127 -5.87 10.27 -9.57
CA SER A 127 -6.36 10.61 -10.89
C SER A 127 -7.89 10.63 -10.93
N LEU A 128 -8.45 11.55 -11.72
CA LEU A 128 -9.90 11.73 -11.80
C LEU A 128 -10.45 11.03 -13.05
N LEU A 129 -11.15 9.92 -12.86
CA LEU A 129 -11.73 9.11 -13.93
C LEU A 129 -13.21 8.78 -13.64
N PRO A 130 -14.00 8.47 -14.70
CA PRO A 130 -15.26 7.77 -14.53
C PRO A 130 -15.02 6.39 -13.94
N SER A 131 -16.07 5.69 -13.50
CA SER A 131 -15.93 4.38 -12.87
C SER A 131 -17.02 3.40 -13.27
N VAL A 132 -16.79 2.11 -13.06
CA VAL A 132 -17.79 1.06 -13.17
C VAL A 132 -18.05 0.47 -11.79
N CYS A 133 -19.30 0.61 -11.32
CA CYS A 133 -19.79 -0.07 -10.13
C CYS A 133 -20.38 -1.44 -10.49
N PHE A 134 -20.34 -2.36 -9.54
CA PHE A 134 -21.09 -3.61 -9.56
C PHE A 134 -22.24 -3.53 -8.56
N ASP A 135 -23.44 -3.99 -8.98
CA ASP A 135 -24.65 -4.01 -8.16
C ASP A 135 -25.27 -5.41 -8.21
N ASP A 136 -25.23 -6.12 -7.09
CA ASP A 136 -25.72 -7.49 -6.95
C ASP A 136 -27.24 -7.61 -6.90
N SER A 137 -27.98 -6.49 -6.86
CA SER A 137 -29.43 -6.49 -6.98
C SER A 137 -29.92 -6.73 -8.41
N TYR A 138 -29.02 -6.62 -9.40
CA TYR A 138 -29.28 -6.93 -10.81
C TYR A 138 -28.57 -8.21 -11.23
N THR A 139 -28.82 -8.66 -12.47
CA THR A 139 -28.21 -9.88 -13.03
C THR A 139 -27.63 -9.63 -14.42
N GLY A 140 -26.55 -10.37 -14.74
CA GLY A 140 -25.86 -10.26 -16.04
C GLY A 140 -25.27 -8.86 -16.26
N ASN A 141 -25.32 -8.37 -17.49
CA ASN A 141 -24.72 -7.09 -17.86
C ASN A 141 -25.32 -5.88 -17.12
N GLN A 142 -26.55 -6.00 -16.61
CA GLN A 142 -27.22 -4.94 -15.89
C GLN A 142 -26.61 -4.70 -14.49
N SER A 143 -25.82 -5.65 -13.98
CA SER A 143 -25.10 -5.50 -12.73
C SER A 143 -23.93 -4.51 -12.83
N TYR A 144 -23.52 -4.11 -14.02
CA TYR A 144 -22.40 -3.20 -14.24
C TYR A 144 -22.90 -1.81 -14.59
N ILE A 145 -22.66 -0.86 -13.72
CA ILE A 145 -23.22 0.50 -13.80
C ILE A 145 -22.08 1.49 -14.09
N TYR A 146 -22.13 2.15 -15.25
CA TYR A 146 -21.14 3.16 -15.61
C TYR A 146 -21.47 4.51 -14.96
N ILE A 147 -20.53 5.04 -14.19
CA ILE A 147 -20.63 6.33 -13.50
C ILE A 147 -19.77 7.34 -14.25
N THR A 148 -20.42 8.33 -14.85
CA THR A 148 -19.78 9.33 -15.71
C THR A 148 -19.04 10.44 -14.93
N THR A 149 -19.25 10.52 -13.62
CA THR A 149 -18.58 11.51 -12.77
C THR A 149 -17.12 11.11 -12.58
N ASN A 150 -16.21 12.03 -12.87
CA ASN A 150 -14.79 11.83 -12.62
C ASN A 150 -14.49 11.96 -11.13
N LEU A 151 -13.99 10.89 -10.55
CA LEU A 151 -13.67 10.74 -9.14
C LEU A 151 -12.26 10.14 -9.00
N THR A 152 -11.62 10.35 -7.87
CA THR A 152 -10.47 9.55 -7.45
C THR A 152 -10.91 8.10 -7.23
N TRP A 153 -9.97 7.15 -7.28
CA TRP A 153 -10.33 5.74 -7.06
C TRP A 153 -11.03 5.51 -5.71
N GLN A 154 -10.55 6.15 -4.66
CA GLN A 154 -11.15 6.02 -3.31
C GLN A 154 -12.55 6.63 -3.23
N GLU A 155 -12.78 7.77 -3.90
CA GLU A 155 -14.11 8.38 -3.98
C GLU A 155 -15.07 7.51 -4.79
N ALA A 156 -14.59 6.94 -5.91
CA ALA A 156 -15.36 6.01 -6.74
C ALA A 156 -15.74 4.75 -5.95
N GLN A 157 -14.82 4.15 -5.20
CA GLN A 157 -15.11 3.02 -4.32
C GLN A 157 -16.17 3.39 -3.28
N THR A 158 -16.02 4.54 -2.65
CA THR A 158 -16.98 5.04 -1.65
C THR A 158 -18.35 5.24 -2.26
N TYR A 159 -18.41 5.85 -3.44
CA TYR A 159 -19.67 6.03 -4.17
C TYR A 159 -20.35 4.70 -4.51
N CYS A 160 -19.59 3.75 -5.09
CA CYS A 160 -20.13 2.43 -5.44
C CYS A 160 -20.64 1.69 -4.20
N ARG A 161 -19.94 1.74 -3.07
CA ARG A 161 -20.38 1.10 -1.82
C ARG A 161 -21.60 1.76 -1.18
N GLN A 162 -21.84 3.04 -1.44
CA GLN A 162 -22.99 3.76 -0.91
C GLN A 162 -24.25 3.56 -1.75
N HIS A 163 -24.11 3.39 -3.07
CA HIS A 163 -25.23 3.38 -4.02
C HIS A 163 -25.44 2.03 -4.72
N HIS A 164 -24.44 1.17 -4.68
CA HIS A 164 -24.36 -0.15 -5.30
C HIS A 164 -23.65 -1.11 -4.35
N THR A 165 -23.05 -2.20 -4.86
CA THR A 165 -22.32 -3.16 -4.02
C THR A 165 -20.87 -2.74 -3.80
N ASP A 166 -20.10 -2.54 -4.89
CA ASP A 166 -18.69 -2.09 -4.85
C ASP A 166 -18.26 -1.65 -6.26
N LEU A 167 -17.00 -1.23 -6.42
CA LEU A 167 -16.37 -1.14 -7.74
C LEU A 167 -16.37 -2.51 -8.43
N ALA A 168 -16.60 -2.53 -9.75
CA ALA A 168 -16.67 -3.76 -10.53
C ALA A 168 -15.36 -4.54 -10.53
N SER A 169 -15.44 -5.85 -10.38
CA SER A 169 -14.31 -6.77 -10.60
C SER A 169 -14.34 -7.29 -12.03
N SER A 170 -13.16 -7.65 -12.57
CA SER A 170 -13.00 -8.35 -13.85
C SER A 170 -12.23 -9.64 -13.64
N ARG A 171 -12.93 -10.70 -13.25
CA ARG A 171 -12.38 -11.99 -12.83
C ARG A 171 -12.25 -12.99 -13.98
N ASP A 172 -13.03 -12.78 -15.03
CA ASP A 172 -13.05 -13.61 -16.23
C ASP A 172 -13.30 -12.78 -17.51
N ALA A 173 -13.18 -13.43 -18.68
CA ALA A 173 -13.35 -12.77 -19.99
C ALA A 173 -14.74 -12.23 -20.22
N THR A 174 -15.76 -12.75 -19.55
CA THR A 174 -17.15 -12.27 -19.68
C THR A 174 -17.30 -10.94 -18.95
N GLU A 175 -16.85 -10.85 -17.71
CA GLU A 175 -16.83 -9.63 -16.90
C GLU A 175 -15.99 -8.55 -17.59
N GLU A 176 -14.80 -8.90 -18.08
CA GLU A 176 -13.93 -7.97 -18.83
C GLU A 176 -14.63 -7.41 -20.07
N SER A 177 -15.26 -8.27 -20.87
CA SER A 177 -15.98 -7.83 -22.08
C SER A 177 -17.12 -6.87 -21.76
N VAL A 178 -17.83 -7.06 -20.65
CA VAL A 178 -18.90 -6.16 -20.23
C VAL A 178 -18.34 -4.81 -19.83
N ILE A 179 -17.29 -4.79 -19.00
CA ILE A 179 -16.66 -3.54 -18.52
C ILE A 179 -16.09 -2.75 -19.70
N GLN A 180 -15.35 -3.40 -20.60
CA GLN A 180 -14.82 -2.77 -21.81
C GLN A 180 -15.90 -2.23 -22.73
N GLY A 181 -17.05 -2.89 -22.82
CA GLY A 181 -18.19 -2.43 -23.61
C GLY A 181 -18.89 -1.18 -23.06
N LEU A 182 -18.65 -0.83 -21.80
CA LEU A 182 -19.26 0.34 -21.15
C LEU A 182 -18.44 1.63 -21.31
N ASN A 183 -17.16 1.52 -21.61
CA ASN A 183 -16.24 2.66 -21.65
C ASN A 183 -15.62 2.83 -23.05
N SER A 184 -15.23 4.05 -23.36
CA SER A 184 -14.47 4.39 -24.56
C SER A 184 -13.07 4.94 -24.24
N ASP A 185 -12.74 5.04 -22.97
CA ASP A 185 -11.49 5.60 -22.44
C ASP A 185 -11.19 4.95 -21.07
N TRP A 186 -10.22 5.44 -20.36
CA TRP A 186 -9.86 4.92 -19.03
C TRP A 186 -10.99 5.12 -18.03
N THR A 187 -11.22 4.08 -17.22
CA THR A 187 -12.27 4.07 -16.21
C THR A 187 -11.82 3.29 -14.98
N TRP A 188 -12.14 3.78 -13.79
CA TRP A 188 -11.86 3.07 -12.56
C TRP A 188 -12.71 1.80 -12.47
N PHE A 189 -12.09 0.72 -12.00
CA PHE A 189 -12.72 -0.51 -11.57
C PHE A 189 -12.07 -0.98 -10.27
N GLY A 190 -12.50 -2.11 -9.71
CA GLY A 190 -12.15 -2.49 -8.36
C GLY A 190 -10.74 -3.04 -8.16
N LEU A 191 -9.83 -2.89 -9.12
CA LEU A 191 -8.47 -3.39 -9.01
C LEU A 191 -7.58 -2.38 -8.25
N PHE A 192 -6.84 -2.87 -7.25
CA PHE A 192 -5.89 -2.05 -6.49
C PHE A 192 -4.81 -2.92 -5.86
N ARG A 193 -3.75 -2.31 -5.40
CA ARG A 193 -2.68 -2.93 -4.62
C ARG A 193 -2.29 -2.09 -3.41
N ASP A 194 -1.52 -2.69 -2.51
CA ASP A 194 -0.95 -1.93 -1.41
C ASP A 194 0.14 -0.97 -1.90
N SER A 195 0.20 0.19 -1.29
CA SER A 195 1.31 1.12 -1.41
C SER A 195 2.51 0.69 -0.55
N TRP A 196 3.51 1.53 -0.45
CA TRP A 196 4.69 1.32 0.37
C TRP A 196 4.36 0.91 1.80
N LYS A 197 5.03 -0.14 2.27
CA LYS A 197 4.85 -0.72 3.61
C LYS A 197 6.17 -0.96 4.30
N TRP A 198 6.11 -0.96 5.61
CA TRP A 198 7.17 -1.50 6.44
C TRP A 198 7.08 -3.03 6.52
N THR A 199 8.19 -3.69 6.85
CA THR A 199 8.26 -5.16 6.96
C THR A 199 7.34 -5.75 8.04
N ASP A 200 6.85 -4.94 8.98
CA ASP A 200 5.81 -5.31 9.94
C ASP A 200 4.37 -5.13 9.40
N GLN A 201 4.22 -4.87 8.10
CA GLN A 201 2.97 -4.64 7.36
C GLN A 201 2.28 -3.29 7.68
N THR A 202 2.86 -2.43 8.50
CA THR A 202 2.32 -1.08 8.71
C THR A 202 2.55 -0.21 7.47
N SER A 203 1.58 0.67 7.20
CA SER A 203 1.64 1.58 6.07
C SER A 203 2.71 2.65 6.28
N PHE A 204 3.35 3.05 5.19
CA PHE A 204 4.27 4.18 5.19
C PHE A 204 3.49 5.49 5.33
N SER A 205 3.75 6.27 6.36
CA SER A 205 2.95 7.50 6.63
C SER A 205 3.69 8.67 7.28
N THR A 206 4.87 8.47 7.85
CA THR A 206 5.42 9.45 8.81
C THR A 206 6.72 10.12 8.40
N ILE A 207 7.37 9.66 7.34
CA ILE A 207 8.68 10.17 6.93
C ILE A 207 8.64 10.60 5.48
N SER A 208 9.24 11.74 5.18
CA SER A 208 9.24 12.26 3.83
C SER A 208 10.33 11.60 2.98
N TRP A 209 9.97 11.30 1.75
CA TRP A 209 10.93 10.93 0.71
C TRP A 209 11.91 12.07 0.43
N MET A 210 13.07 11.74 -0.06
CA MET A 210 13.92 12.72 -0.71
C MET A 210 13.18 13.33 -1.92
N SER A 211 13.45 14.61 -2.19
CA SER A 211 12.82 15.29 -3.32
C SER A 211 12.97 14.49 -4.62
N GLY A 212 11.84 14.25 -5.30
CA GLY A 212 11.77 13.47 -6.53
C GLY A 212 11.78 11.94 -6.34
N LYS A 213 11.56 11.45 -5.10
CA LYS A 213 11.44 10.02 -4.84
C LYS A 213 10.09 9.71 -4.16
N PRO A 214 9.57 8.47 -4.31
CA PRO A 214 10.03 7.43 -5.22
C PRO A 214 9.87 7.88 -6.69
N ASP A 215 10.65 7.40 -7.62
CA ASP A 215 10.55 7.73 -9.05
C ASP A 215 10.41 6.50 -9.96
N ASN A 216 10.68 5.33 -9.42
CA ASN A 216 10.65 4.05 -10.16
C ASN A 216 11.35 4.13 -11.53
N ALA A 217 12.49 4.85 -11.59
CA ALA A 217 13.17 5.16 -12.84
C ALA A 217 13.57 3.92 -13.64
N ASP A 218 13.87 2.83 -12.95
CA ASP A 218 14.30 1.55 -13.56
C ASP A 218 13.17 0.50 -13.57
N CYS A 219 11.92 0.88 -13.24
CA CYS A 219 10.72 0.01 -13.13
C CYS A 219 10.83 -1.14 -12.08
N ASP A 220 11.90 -1.14 -11.28
CA ASP A 220 12.21 -2.17 -10.27
C ASP A 220 12.49 -1.57 -8.87
N ASP A 221 12.23 -0.29 -8.67
CA ASP A 221 12.51 0.43 -7.43
C ASP A 221 11.49 0.11 -6.33
N ASN A 222 11.58 -1.11 -5.78
CA ASN A 222 10.60 -1.66 -4.85
C ASN A 222 11.07 -1.76 -3.40
N CYS A 223 12.31 -1.37 -3.11
CA CYS A 223 12.91 -1.46 -1.78
C CYS A 223 13.42 -0.09 -1.32
N GLY A 224 13.19 0.23 -0.05
CA GLY A 224 13.64 1.48 0.55
C GLY A 224 15.04 1.38 1.13
N TYR A 225 15.83 2.44 0.94
CA TYR A 225 17.12 2.61 1.60
C TYR A 225 17.29 4.04 2.10
N ILE A 226 18.23 4.22 3.00
CA ILE A 226 18.70 5.54 3.43
C ILE A 226 20.11 5.76 2.91
N ASN A 227 20.42 6.99 2.53
CA ASN A 227 21.77 7.39 2.16
C ASN A 227 22.57 7.90 3.37
N ASN A 228 23.82 8.33 3.15
CA ASN A 228 24.68 8.88 4.16
C ASN A 228 24.19 10.21 4.78
N ARG A 229 23.23 10.89 4.19
CA ARG A 229 22.53 12.04 4.78
C ARG A 229 21.28 11.62 5.54
N LEU A 230 21.00 10.31 5.58
CA LEU A 230 19.85 9.69 6.23
C LEU A 230 18.51 10.19 5.70
N LEU A 231 18.50 10.49 4.39
CA LEU A 231 17.30 10.79 3.63
C LEU A 231 16.80 9.49 2.97
N MET A 232 15.50 9.28 3.04
CA MET A 232 14.89 8.09 2.43
C MET A 232 14.83 8.19 0.93
N LEU A 233 15.14 7.10 0.29
CA LEU A 233 15.18 6.92 -1.14
C LEU A 233 14.47 5.61 -1.49
N SER A 234 13.73 5.61 -2.58
CA SER A 234 13.38 4.37 -3.26
C SER A 234 14.59 3.83 -3.96
N ALA A 235 14.69 2.57 -4.10
CA ALA A 235 15.78 1.96 -4.80
C ALA A 235 15.53 0.61 -5.36
N GLN A 236 16.49 0.31 -6.13
CA GLN A 236 16.89 -0.91 -6.77
C GLN A 236 16.72 -2.16 -5.89
N THR A 237 16.22 -3.22 -6.50
CA THR A 237 16.33 -4.60 -6.02
C THR A 237 17.77 -5.09 -6.00
#